data_10bd2fabf5727e2d7029bdcc9b6abc7f
#
_entry.id   10bd2fabf5727e2d7029bdcc9b6abc7f
#
_cell.length_a   1.000
_cell.length_b   1.000
_cell.length_c   1.000
_cell.angle_alpha   90.00
_cell.angle_beta   90.00
_cell.angle_gamma   90.00
#
_symmetry.space_group_name_H-M   'P 1'
#
loop_
_entity.id
_entity.type
_entity.pdbx_description
1 polymer ?
#
loop_
_entity_poly.entity_id
_entity_poly.type
_entity_poly.pdbx_seq_one_letter_code
_entity_poly.pdbx_strand_id
1 'polypeptide(L)'
;TANLSLLFTFVMLALSFSFGFHNYTQTQRAIISDLNQALQQTIMQKSHLWMSQDSLRTYSHLSSLFGNPVSIESYNRDFAEALSFSELKKEKTGLIIQVKNQKEAVNPQPVTGKELSEHYLASDTVIWLSAQVPAEDSLQNNLGISFQGYANCSPLDTFGLMNKTWPVIFLLLAVAFAVTAFFQLRHKEEKETTEKADEPEISYGNLTLSCSKNYFYKENKDKLKLTPQQYSLMEMFYLSSTHILARTEICETL
;
A
#
# COMPACT_ATOMS: atom_id res chain seq x y z
N THR A 1 5.84 16.12 24.12
CA THR A 1 6.39 16.44 22.79
C THR A 1 6.62 15.17 21.96
N ALA A 2 7.28 14.12 22.51
CA ALA A 2 7.53 12.86 21.80
C ALA A 2 6.25 12.17 21.31
N ASN A 3 5.20 12.11 22.12
CA ASN A 3 3.90 11.53 21.74
C ASN A 3 3.24 12.29 20.58
N LEU A 4 3.40 13.60 20.52
CA LEU A 4 2.91 14.42 19.42
C LEU A 4 3.66 14.13 18.12
N SER A 5 4.98 13.97 18.17
CA SER A 5 5.81 13.60 17.01
C SER A 5 5.47 12.21 16.49
N LEU A 6 5.22 11.24 17.37
CA LEU A 6 4.73 9.92 17.01
C LEU A 6 3.36 9.97 16.31
N LEU A 7 2.43 10.76 16.84
CA LEU A 7 1.12 10.95 16.22
C LEU A 7 1.26 11.52 14.80
N PHE A 8 2.11 12.55 14.60
CA PHE A 8 2.37 13.09 13.27
C PHE A 8 3.00 12.06 12.32
N THR A 9 3.89 11.21 12.82
CA THR A 9 4.46 10.10 12.03
C THR A 9 3.35 9.19 11.49
N PHE A 10 2.40 8.76 12.34
CA PHE A 10 1.29 7.91 11.91
C PHE A 10 0.37 8.61 10.92
N VAL A 11 0.05 9.89 11.13
CA VAL A 11 -0.78 10.67 10.20
C VAL A 11 -0.10 10.77 8.83
N MET A 12 1.20 11.08 8.78
CA MET A 12 1.93 11.20 7.52
C MET A 12 2.06 9.85 6.80
N LEU A 13 2.23 8.75 7.51
CA LEU A 13 2.21 7.41 6.92
C LEU A 13 0.83 7.08 6.33
N ALA A 14 -0.25 7.36 7.06
CA ALA A 14 -1.60 7.15 6.58
C ALA A 14 -1.91 7.97 5.32
N LEU A 15 -1.48 9.24 5.28
CA LEU A 15 -1.60 10.09 4.11
C LEU A 15 -0.78 9.56 2.93
N SER A 16 0.47 9.16 3.16
CA SER A 16 1.32 8.56 2.12
C SER A 16 0.66 7.35 1.48
N PHE A 17 0.12 6.45 2.29
CA PHE A 17 -0.58 5.25 1.81
C PHE A 17 -1.87 5.59 1.07
N SER A 18 -2.68 6.50 1.61
CA SER A 18 -3.94 6.95 1.00
C SER A 18 -3.72 7.60 -0.37
N PHE A 19 -2.75 8.52 -0.47
CA PHE A 19 -2.39 9.15 -1.75
C PHE A 19 -1.76 8.15 -2.72
N GLY A 20 -0.97 7.21 -2.23
CA GLY A 20 -0.41 6.12 -3.04
C GLY A 20 -1.51 5.27 -3.67
N PHE A 21 -2.46 4.82 -2.88
CA PHE A 21 -3.60 4.02 -3.35
C PHE A 21 -4.49 4.82 -4.31
N HIS A 22 -4.77 6.08 -4.00
CA HIS A 22 -5.56 6.96 -4.87
C HIS A 22 -4.89 7.14 -6.24
N ASN A 23 -3.59 7.46 -6.25
CA ASN A 23 -2.84 7.64 -7.51
C ASN A 23 -2.75 6.34 -8.31
N TYR A 24 -2.61 5.20 -7.65
CA TYR A 24 -2.62 3.89 -8.28
C TYR A 24 -3.95 3.62 -9.00
N THR A 25 -5.07 3.82 -8.30
CA THR A 25 -6.41 3.62 -8.89
C THR A 25 -6.73 4.63 -9.99
N GLN A 26 -6.27 5.86 -9.85
CA GLN A 26 -6.40 6.86 -10.92
C GLN A 26 -5.59 6.48 -12.16
N THR A 27 -4.37 5.97 -11.98
CA THR A 27 -3.53 5.50 -13.10
C THR A 27 -4.17 4.33 -13.83
N GLN A 28 -4.74 3.35 -13.11
CA GLN A 28 -5.49 2.26 -13.75
C GLN A 28 -6.67 2.80 -14.58
N ARG A 29 -7.45 3.74 -14.04
CA ARG A 29 -8.57 4.34 -14.77
C ARG A 29 -8.11 5.13 -15.99
N ALA A 30 -6.99 5.83 -15.88
CA ALA A 30 -6.40 6.57 -17.00
C ALA A 30 -5.94 5.62 -18.10
N ILE A 31 -5.33 4.48 -17.78
CA ILE A 31 -4.96 3.45 -18.75
C ILE A 31 -6.21 2.87 -19.44
N ILE A 32 -7.26 2.53 -18.70
CA ILE A 32 -8.51 2.02 -19.29
C ILE A 32 -9.15 3.07 -20.21
N SER A 33 -9.15 4.32 -19.80
CA SER A 33 -9.66 5.42 -20.61
C SER A 33 -8.86 5.59 -21.90
N ASP A 34 -7.54 5.46 -21.84
CA ASP A 34 -6.65 5.53 -23.02
C ASP A 34 -6.90 4.34 -23.97
N LEU A 35 -7.05 3.12 -23.41
CA LEU A 35 -7.43 1.94 -24.18
C LEU A 35 -8.78 2.14 -24.91
N ASN A 36 -9.77 2.71 -24.23
CA ASN A 36 -11.06 3.03 -24.82
C ASN A 36 -10.93 4.03 -25.98
N GLN A 37 -10.17 5.09 -25.77
CA GLN A 37 -9.97 6.11 -26.79
C GLN A 37 -9.20 5.56 -28.00
N ALA A 38 -8.13 4.82 -27.77
CA ALA A 38 -7.35 4.16 -28.81
C ALA A 38 -8.18 3.16 -29.59
N LEU A 39 -9.02 2.37 -28.91
CA LEU A 39 -9.93 1.41 -29.57
C LEU A 39 -10.93 2.15 -30.48
N GLN A 40 -11.59 3.18 -29.99
CA GLN A 40 -12.54 3.97 -30.80
C GLN A 40 -11.88 4.57 -32.03
N GLN A 41 -10.69 5.16 -31.85
CA GLN A 41 -9.93 5.75 -32.94
C GLN A 41 -9.55 4.69 -33.98
N THR A 42 -9.07 3.52 -33.56
CA THR A 42 -8.68 2.43 -34.43
C THR A 42 -9.90 1.87 -35.20
N ILE A 43 -11.03 1.69 -34.51
CA ILE A 43 -12.28 1.24 -35.14
C ILE A 43 -12.73 2.26 -36.22
N MET A 44 -12.73 3.57 -35.90
CA MET A 44 -13.11 4.59 -36.86
C MET A 44 -12.24 4.57 -38.13
N GLN A 45 -10.95 4.33 -37.99
CA GLN A 45 -10.00 4.28 -39.11
C GLN A 45 -10.08 2.98 -39.91
N LYS A 46 -10.31 1.85 -39.27
CA LYS A 46 -10.18 0.51 -39.86
C LYS A 46 -11.51 -0.23 -40.05
N SER A 47 -12.63 0.34 -39.61
CA SER A 47 -13.95 -0.29 -39.70
C SER A 47 -14.30 -0.78 -41.09
N HIS A 48 -13.97 -0.01 -42.14
CA HIS A 48 -14.22 -0.38 -43.53
C HIS A 48 -13.45 -1.64 -43.97
N LEU A 49 -12.25 -1.89 -43.41
CA LEU A 49 -11.46 -3.09 -43.68
C LEU A 49 -11.96 -4.28 -42.87
N TRP A 50 -12.21 -4.06 -41.58
CA TRP A 50 -12.63 -5.13 -40.69
C TRP A 50 -14.05 -5.63 -40.92
N MET A 51 -14.90 -4.74 -41.47
CA MET A 51 -16.27 -5.06 -41.84
C MET A 51 -16.43 -5.30 -43.36
N SER A 52 -15.33 -5.48 -44.09
CA SER A 52 -15.39 -5.84 -45.50
C SER A 52 -16.04 -7.22 -45.70
N GLN A 53 -16.64 -7.49 -46.82
CA GLN A 53 -17.30 -8.78 -47.10
C GLN A 53 -16.32 -9.97 -46.94
N ASP A 54 -15.08 -9.78 -47.34
CA ASP A 54 -14.06 -10.84 -47.21
C ASP A 54 -13.70 -11.09 -45.75
N SER A 55 -13.58 -10.06 -44.96
CA SER A 55 -13.35 -10.22 -43.50
C SER A 55 -14.54 -10.90 -42.84
N LEU A 56 -15.77 -10.50 -43.17
CA LEU A 56 -16.98 -11.11 -42.63
C LEU A 56 -17.12 -12.60 -43.01
N ARG A 57 -16.76 -12.99 -44.26
CA ARG A 57 -16.70 -14.39 -44.67
C ARG A 57 -15.66 -15.15 -43.84
N THR A 58 -14.49 -14.58 -43.66
CA THR A 58 -13.44 -15.16 -42.82
C THR A 58 -13.92 -15.37 -41.39
N TYR A 59 -14.56 -14.37 -40.77
CA TYR A 59 -15.11 -14.48 -39.43
C TYR A 59 -16.19 -15.58 -39.33
N SER A 60 -17.07 -15.65 -40.34
CA SER A 60 -18.09 -16.72 -40.39
C SER A 60 -17.46 -18.10 -40.47
N HIS A 61 -16.43 -18.24 -41.29
CA HIS A 61 -15.70 -19.49 -41.44
C HIS A 61 -14.95 -19.90 -40.17
N LEU A 62 -14.28 -18.95 -39.53
CA LEU A 62 -13.62 -19.18 -38.23
C LEU A 62 -14.62 -19.60 -37.15
N SER A 63 -15.78 -18.94 -37.07
CA SER A 63 -16.83 -19.31 -36.13
C SER A 63 -17.37 -20.72 -36.37
N SER A 64 -17.43 -21.17 -37.62
CA SER A 64 -17.86 -22.53 -37.97
C SER A 64 -16.82 -23.60 -37.62
N LEU A 65 -15.53 -23.27 -37.71
CA LEU A 65 -14.42 -24.20 -37.44
C LEU A 65 -14.08 -24.34 -35.97
N PHE A 66 -14.02 -23.21 -35.23
CA PHE A 66 -13.51 -23.16 -33.88
C PHE A 66 -14.59 -23.05 -32.80
N GLY A 67 -15.86 -23.02 -33.22
CA GLY A 67 -16.98 -22.90 -32.31
C GLY A 67 -17.53 -21.46 -32.20
N ASN A 68 -18.62 -21.32 -31.43
CA ASN A 68 -19.37 -20.08 -31.30
C ASN A 68 -19.60 -19.76 -29.83
N PRO A 69 -19.06 -18.65 -29.32
CA PRO A 69 -18.27 -17.60 -29.97
C PRO A 69 -16.79 -17.97 -30.18
N VAL A 70 -16.16 -17.39 -31.20
CA VAL A 70 -14.72 -17.45 -31.40
C VAL A 70 -14.06 -16.13 -31.02
N SER A 71 -12.97 -16.20 -30.28
CA SER A 71 -12.16 -15.01 -29.88
C SER A 71 -10.83 -15.07 -30.60
N ILE A 72 -10.48 -13.98 -31.27
CA ILE A 72 -9.21 -13.80 -31.97
C ILE A 72 -8.43 -12.72 -31.26
N GLU A 73 -7.30 -13.07 -30.71
CA GLU A 73 -6.37 -12.14 -30.09
C GLU A 73 -5.25 -11.83 -31.08
N SER A 74 -4.96 -10.57 -31.27
CA SER A 74 -3.86 -10.16 -32.12
C SER A 74 -3.23 -8.86 -31.66
N TYR A 75 -1.90 -8.78 -31.82
CA TYR A 75 -1.22 -7.51 -31.79
C TYR A 75 -1.69 -6.67 -32.98
N ASN A 76 -2.12 -5.44 -32.67
CA ASN A 76 -2.51 -4.48 -33.71
C ASN A 76 -1.66 -3.22 -33.59
N ARG A 77 -0.89 -2.96 -34.64
CA ARG A 77 0.03 -1.83 -34.69
C ARG A 77 -0.69 -0.49 -34.61
N ASP A 78 -1.79 -0.32 -35.32
CA ASP A 78 -2.54 0.94 -35.36
C ASP A 78 -3.13 1.25 -33.98
N PHE A 79 -3.63 0.23 -33.30
CA PHE A 79 -4.11 0.36 -31.91
C PHE A 79 -2.96 0.72 -30.94
N ALA A 80 -1.81 0.07 -31.08
CA ALA A 80 -0.66 0.36 -30.24
C ALA A 80 -0.10 1.78 -30.45
N GLU A 81 -0.16 2.28 -31.71
CA GLU A 81 0.26 3.65 -32.06
C GLU A 81 -0.74 4.69 -31.60
N ALA A 82 -2.02 4.35 -31.47
CA ALA A 82 -3.07 5.25 -30.98
C ALA A 82 -3.04 5.46 -29.46
N LEU A 83 -2.32 4.63 -28.71
CA LEU A 83 -2.18 4.76 -27.27
C LEU A 83 -1.35 6.00 -26.90
N SER A 84 -1.85 6.79 -25.94
CA SER A 84 -1.16 7.98 -25.41
C SER A 84 -0.06 7.61 -24.41
N PHE A 85 -0.23 6.51 -23.66
CA PHE A 85 0.79 5.99 -22.75
C PHE A 85 1.94 5.35 -23.53
N SER A 86 2.94 6.15 -23.90
CA SER A 86 4.15 5.68 -24.61
C SER A 86 4.96 4.64 -23.84
N GLU A 87 4.80 4.62 -22.51
CA GLU A 87 5.51 3.75 -21.58
C GLU A 87 4.89 2.35 -21.50
N LEU A 88 3.63 2.18 -21.92
CA LEU A 88 3.07 0.86 -22.13
C LEU A 88 3.82 0.20 -23.28
N LYS A 89 4.61 -0.81 -22.99
CA LYS A 89 5.32 -1.55 -24.02
C LYS A 89 4.33 -2.06 -25.04
N LYS A 90 4.55 -1.75 -26.31
CA LYS A 90 3.69 -2.13 -27.44
C LYS A 90 3.43 -3.65 -27.49
N GLU A 91 4.38 -4.46 -27.05
CA GLU A 91 4.28 -5.92 -26.96
C GLU A 91 3.27 -6.42 -25.94
N LYS A 92 2.87 -5.55 -24.98
CA LYS A 92 1.91 -5.89 -23.92
C LYS A 92 0.47 -5.50 -24.27
N THR A 93 0.22 -4.94 -25.44
CA THR A 93 -1.10 -4.45 -25.86
C THR A 93 -1.59 -5.15 -27.10
N GLY A 94 -2.90 -5.33 -27.20
CA GLY A 94 -3.51 -5.96 -28.37
C GLY A 94 -5.02 -5.75 -28.43
N LEU A 95 -5.61 -6.33 -29.45
CA LEU A 95 -7.05 -6.35 -29.68
C LEU A 95 -7.61 -7.76 -29.60
N ILE A 96 -8.73 -7.88 -28.96
CA ILE A 96 -9.58 -9.08 -28.98
C ILE A 96 -10.75 -8.79 -29.89
N ILE A 97 -10.92 -9.59 -30.92
CA ILE A 97 -12.07 -9.58 -31.82
C ILE A 97 -12.88 -10.84 -31.49
N GLN A 98 -14.07 -10.65 -30.98
CA GLN A 98 -14.98 -11.75 -30.72
C GLN A 98 -16.06 -11.79 -31.78
N VAL A 99 -16.24 -12.97 -32.37
CA VAL A 99 -17.23 -13.20 -33.39
C VAL A 99 -18.25 -14.24 -32.90
N LYS A 100 -19.52 -13.88 -32.97
CA LYS A 100 -20.63 -14.72 -32.56
C LYS A 100 -21.67 -14.84 -33.67
N ASN A 101 -22.07 -16.07 -34.00
CA ASN A 101 -23.16 -16.32 -34.89
C ASN A 101 -24.49 -16.18 -34.13
N GLN A 102 -25.38 -15.26 -34.55
CA GLN A 102 -26.63 -14.93 -33.86
C GLN A 102 -27.79 -15.91 -34.11
N LYS A 103 -27.55 -17.16 -34.36
CA LYS A 103 -28.67 -18.13 -34.35
C LYS A 103 -29.32 -18.29 -32.96
N GLU A 104 -28.69 -17.81 -31.92
CA GLU A 104 -29.23 -17.76 -30.55
C GLU A 104 -29.13 -16.32 -30.02
N ALA A 105 -30.28 -15.78 -29.58
CA ALA A 105 -30.31 -14.50 -28.87
C ALA A 105 -29.48 -14.57 -27.60
N VAL A 106 -28.35 -13.90 -27.55
CA VAL A 106 -27.47 -13.91 -26.37
C VAL A 106 -27.07 -12.50 -26.00
N ASN A 107 -27.23 -12.17 -24.73
CA ASN A 107 -26.60 -11.01 -24.14
C ASN A 107 -25.09 -11.08 -24.37
N PRO A 108 -24.47 -10.00 -24.88
CA PRO A 108 -23.01 -9.97 -25.05
C PRO A 108 -22.37 -10.11 -23.66
N GLN A 109 -21.79 -11.26 -23.38
CA GLN A 109 -20.94 -11.42 -22.22
C GLN A 109 -19.58 -10.80 -22.54
N PRO A 110 -18.99 -10.04 -21.60
CA PRO A 110 -17.63 -9.59 -21.77
C PRO A 110 -16.73 -10.79 -22.02
N VAL A 111 -15.81 -10.65 -22.98
CA VAL A 111 -14.85 -11.69 -23.31
C VAL A 111 -13.97 -11.91 -22.08
N THR A 112 -14.31 -12.91 -21.32
CA THR A 112 -13.38 -13.46 -20.33
C THR A 112 -12.48 -14.43 -21.08
N GLY A 113 -11.42 -13.89 -21.69
CA GLY A 113 -10.36 -14.72 -22.26
C GLY A 113 -9.76 -15.54 -21.12
N LYS A 114 -9.99 -16.85 -21.16
CA LYS A 114 -9.51 -17.81 -20.16
C LYS A 114 -7.99 -17.92 -20.11
N GLU A 115 -7.29 -17.21 -21.00
CA GLU A 115 -5.84 -17.27 -21.20
C GLU A 115 -5.11 -15.92 -21.01
N LEU A 116 -5.84 -14.83 -20.78
CA LEU A 116 -5.22 -13.55 -20.44
C LEU A 116 -4.68 -13.66 -19.02
N SER A 117 -3.43 -13.27 -18.82
CA SER A 117 -2.77 -13.26 -17.50
C SER A 117 -3.67 -12.55 -16.46
N GLU A 118 -3.62 -13.00 -15.22
CA GLU A 118 -4.41 -12.43 -14.10
C GLU A 118 -4.28 -10.90 -13.93
N HIS A 119 -3.45 -10.25 -14.72
CA HIS A 119 -3.04 -8.84 -14.57
C HIS A 119 -3.23 -8.00 -15.82
N TYR A 120 -4.31 -8.15 -16.56
CA TYR A 120 -4.58 -7.29 -17.70
C TYR A 120 -5.63 -6.20 -17.38
N LEU A 121 -5.48 -5.07 -18.06
CA LEU A 121 -6.48 -4.00 -18.11
C LEU A 121 -7.12 -4.04 -19.49
N ALA A 122 -8.45 -3.96 -19.53
CA ALA A 122 -9.19 -4.01 -20.76
C ALA A 122 -10.07 -2.76 -20.95
N SER A 123 -10.27 -2.37 -22.19
CA SER A 123 -11.25 -1.37 -22.60
C SER A 123 -12.68 -1.87 -22.42
N ASP A 124 -13.64 -0.99 -22.57
CA ASP A 124 -15.02 -1.39 -22.77
C ASP A 124 -15.16 -2.14 -24.10
N THR A 125 -16.12 -3.06 -24.15
CA THR A 125 -16.38 -3.82 -25.37
C THR A 125 -17.25 -3.00 -26.32
N VAL A 126 -16.75 -2.78 -27.53
CA VAL A 126 -17.54 -2.13 -28.59
C VAL A 126 -18.20 -3.20 -29.45
N ILE A 127 -19.52 -3.19 -29.52
CA ILE A 127 -20.31 -4.17 -30.23
C ILE A 127 -20.80 -3.58 -31.56
N TRP A 128 -20.48 -4.27 -32.66
CA TRP A 128 -21.06 -3.98 -33.97
C TRP A 128 -22.17 -4.98 -34.24
N LEU A 129 -23.39 -4.47 -34.21
CA LEU A 129 -24.56 -5.30 -34.44
C LEU A 129 -24.65 -5.71 -35.92
N SER A 130 -24.72 -7.00 -36.13
CA SER A 130 -25.16 -7.73 -37.32
C SER A 130 -24.62 -7.24 -38.67
N ALA A 131 -23.51 -7.86 -39.06
CA ALA A 131 -23.21 -7.93 -40.49
C ALA A 131 -23.97 -9.09 -41.10
N GLN A 132 -24.77 -8.83 -42.12
CA GLN A 132 -25.38 -9.86 -42.98
C GLN A 132 -24.31 -10.40 -43.91
N VAL A 133 -23.95 -11.68 -43.75
CA VAL A 133 -23.04 -12.36 -44.69
C VAL A 133 -23.92 -13.00 -45.76
N PRO A 134 -23.70 -12.68 -47.05
CA PRO A 134 -24.36 -13.43 -48.11
C PRO A 134 -23.85 -14.85 -48.08
N ALA A 135 -24.69 -15.77 -47.67
CA ALA A 135 -24.38 -17.20 -47.72
C ALA A 135 -24.68 -17.71 -49.12
N GLU A 136 -23.79 -18.50 -49.72
CA GLU A 136 -24.02 -19.21 -50.97
C GLU A 136 -25.17 -20.20 -50.86
N ASP A 137 -25.51 -20.66 -49.64
CA ASP A 137 -26.68 -21.46 -49.33
C ASP A 137 -27.61 -20.69 -48.39
N SER A 138 -28.68 -20.14 -48.93
CA SER A 138 -29.96 -19.63 -48.39
C SER A 138 -30.17 -19.37 -46.88
N LEU A 139 -29.17 -19.43 -46.05
CA LEU A 139 -29.21 -19.11 -44.62
C LEU A 139 -28.41 -17.82 -44.35
N GLN A 140 -29.10 -16.69 -44.32
CA GLN A 140 -28.50 -15.44 -43.84
C GLN A 140 -27.93 -15.61 -42.41
N ASN A 141 -26.62 -15.63 -42.30
CA ASN A 141 -25.95 -15.69 -41.03
C ASN A 141 -25.74 -14.24 -40.50
N ASN A 142 -26.43 -13.88 -39.42
CA ASN A 142 -26.18 -12.66 -38.72
C ASN A 142 -24.99 -12.86 -37.77
N LEU A 143 -23.89 -12.19 -38.02
CA LEU A 143 -22.72 -12.19 -37.16
C LEU A 143 -22.74 -11.02 -36.22
N GLY A 144 -22.60 -11.25 -34.91
CA GLY A 144 -22.27 -10.25 -33.92
C GLY A 144 -20.75 -10.16 -33.77
N ILE A 145 -20.19 -8.99 -34.00
CA ILE A 145 -18.76 -8.77 -33.85
C ILE A 145 -18.55 -7.76 -32.75
N SER A 146 -17.67 -8.07 -31.81
CA SER A 146 -17.25 -7.15 -30.76
C SER A 146 -15.74 -6.99 -30.73
N PHE A 147 -15.31 -5.81 -30.35
CA PHE A 147 -13.91 -5.42 -30.27
C PHE A 147 -13.61 -4.99 -28.84
N GLN A 148 -12.47 -5.42 -28.32
CA GLN A 148 -11.97 -5.01 -27.00
C GLN A 148 -10.46 -4.82 -27.08
N GLY A 149 -9.98 -3.65 -26.62
CA GLY A 149 -8.56 -3.41 -26.45
C GLY A 149 -8.08 -3.91 -25.11
N TYR A 150 -6.87 -4.46 -25.03
CA TYR A 150 -6.28 -4.87 -23.76
C TYR A 150 -4.83 -4.45 -23.65
N ALA A 151 -4.39 -4.30 -22.42
CA ALA A 151 -2.98 -4.14 -22.05
C ALA A 151 -2.63 -5.11 -20.91
N ASN A 152 -1.58 -5.90 -21.12
CA ASN A 152 -1.06 -6.79 -20.09
C ASN A 152 -0.19 -5.96 -19.11
N CYS A 153 -0.83 -5.34 -18.13
CA CYS A 153 -0.17 -4.52 -17.11
C CYS A 153 -0.15 -5.25 -15.79
N SER A 154 1.03 -5.56 -15.30
CA SER A 154 1.19 -6.05 -13.93
C SER A 154 0.93 -4.92 -12.91
N PRO A 155 0.61 -5.24 -11.64
CA PRO A 155 0.52 -4.25 -10.58
C PRO A 155 1.78 -3.39 -10.44
N LEU A 156 2.95 -3.98 -10.70
CA LEU A 156 4.24 -3.28 -10.69
C LEU A 156 4.38 -2.28 -11.84
N ASP A 157 3.91 -2.64 -13.05
CA ASP A 157 3.91 -1.71 -14.20
C ASP A 157 3.00 -0.51 -13.91
N THR A 158 1.80 -0.74 -13.38
CA THR A 158 0.88 0.33 -12.96
C THR A 158 1.50 1.21 -11.88
N PHE A 159 2.17 0.60 -10.88
CA PHE A 159 2.91 1.32 -9.86
C PHE A 159 4.08 2.11 -10.46
N GLY A 160 4.73 1.57 -11.50
CA GLY A 160 5.77 2.26 -12.27
C GLY A 160 5.29 3.57 -12.89
N LEU A 161 4.09 3.52 -13.50
CA LEU A 161 3.47 4.62 -14.25
C LEU A 161 2.80 5.69 -13.36
N MET A 162 2.45 5.35 -12.12
CA MET A 162 1.75 6.28 -11.24
C MET A 162 2.61 7.47 -10.80
N ASN A 163 1.99 8.61 -10.55
CA ASN A 163 2.66 9.77 -9.96
C ASN A 163 3.00 9.49 -8.49
N LYS A 164 4.30 9.40 -8.19
CA LYS A 164 4.85 9.08 -6.85
C LYS A 164 5.19 10.30 -6.01
N THR A 165 5.08 11.50 -6.56
CA THR A 165 5.58 12.74 -5.93
C THR A 165 4.98 12.95 -4.53
N TRP A 166 3.67 12.95 -4.40
CA TRP A 166 3.00 13.17 -3.12
C TRP A 166 3.20 12.05 -2.11
N PRO A 167 3.03 10.76 -2.47
CA PRO A 167 3.32 9.65 -1.54
C PRO A 167 4.76 9.69 -0.99
N VAL A 168 5.75 10.00 -1.84
CA VAL A 168 7.15 10.06 -1.42
C VAL A 168 7.41 11.24 -0.48
N ILE A 169 6.82 12.43 -0.74
CA ILE A 169 6.94 13.59 0.14
C ILE A 169 6.40 13.27 1.54
N PHE A 170 5.20 12.69 1.63
CA PHE A 170 4.61 12.32 2.92
C PHE A 170 5.42 11.24 3.64
N LEU A 171 6.00 10.29 2.90
CA LEU A 171 6.89 9.28 3.47
C LEU A 171 8.15 9.90 4.07
N LEU A 172 8.80 10.82 3.35
CA LEU A 172 9.99 11.52 3.84
C LEU A 172 9.67 12.35 5.11
N LEU A 173 8.52 13.03 5.14
CA LEU A 173 8.07 13.73 6.33
C LEU A 173 7.83 12.79 7.49
N ALA A 174 7.21 11.62 7.25
CA ALA A 174 7.02 10.61 8.29
C ALA A 174 8.34 10.13 8.89
N VAL A 175 9.35 9.88 8.04
CA VAL A 175 10.70 9.51 8.50
C VAL A 175 11.33 10.62 9.33
N ALA A 176 11.22 11.88 8.90
CA ALA A 176 11.75 13.02 9.65
C ALA A 176 11.10 13.13 11.05
N PHE A 177 9.78 12.98 11.15
CA PHE A 177 9.08 12.97 12.44
C PHE A 177 9.44 11.75 13.30
N ALA A 178 9.64 10.58 12.71
CA ALA A 178 10.07 9.39 13.44
C ALA A 178 11.48 9.57 14.05
N VAL A 179 12.40 10.16 13.28
CA VAL A 179 13.76 10.46 13.75
C VAL A 179 13.72 11.47 14.90
N THR A 180 12.94 12.53 14.77
CA THR A 180 12.78 13.52 15.86
C THR A 180 12.16 12.91 17.12
N ALA A 181 11.17 12.03 16.97
CA ALA A 181 10.57 11.29 18.09
C ALA A 181 11.62 10.41 18.80
N PHE A 182 12.43 9.69 18.03
CA PHE A 182 13.49 8.84 18.56
C PHE A 182 14.51 9.63 19.39
N PHE A 183 14.98 10.77 18.88
CA PHE A 183 15.91 11.62 19.64
C PHE A 183 15.28 12.20 20.91
N GLN A 184 14.01 12.60 20.87
CA GLN A 184 13.31 13.10 22.05
C GLN A 184 13.13 12.03 23.13
N LEU A 185 12.85 10.78 22.74
CA LEU A 185 12.73 9.67 23.67
C LEU A 185 14.08 9.34 24.31
N ARG A 186 15.14 9.29 23.52
CA ARG A 186 16.49 9.01 24.00
C ARG A 186 17.00 10.09 24.99
N HIS A 187 16.77 11.35 24.66
CA HIS A 187 17.10 12.45 25.59
C HIS A 187 16.30 12.42 26.90
N LYS A 188 15.09 11.92 26.87
CA LYS A 188 14.29 11.75 28.08
C LYS A 188 14.86 10.64 28.98
N GLU A 189 15.27 9.53 28.40
CA GLU A 189 15.92 8.42 29.15
C GLU A 189 17.25 8.86 29.78
N GLU A 190 18.07 9.63 29.04
CA GLU A 190 19.33 10.17 29.59
C GLU A 190 19.07 11.11 30.78
N LYS A 191 18.07 11.98 30.72
CA LYS A 191 17.71 12.87 31.86
C LYS A 191 17.22 12.08 33.07
N GLU A 192 16.35 11.10 32.91
CA GLU A 192 15.86 10.27 34.00
C GLU A 192 16.98 9.44 34.62
N THR A 193 17.99 9.04 33.86
CA THR A 193 19.16 8.33 34.37
C THR A 193 20.09 9.26 35.13
N THR A 194 20.26 10.50 34.66
CA THR A 194 21.12 11.49 35.31
C THR A 194 20.48 12.05 36.60
N GLU A 195 19.15 12.27 36.62
CA GLU A 195 18.44 12.67 37.83
C GLU A 195 18.46 11.57 38.92
N LYS A 196 18.49 10.27 38.51
CA LYS A 196 18.64 9.16 39.46
C LYS A 196 20.07 9.00 39.97
N ALA A 197 21.07 9.54 39.28
CA ALA A 197 22.47 9.47 39.72
C ALA A 197 22.85 10.59 40.72
N ASP A 198 22.10 11.69 40.76
CA ASP A 198 22.35 12.84 41.66
C ASP A 198 21.52 12.80 42.96
N GLU A 199 20.82 11.71 43.24
CA GLU A 199 20.12 11.55 44.52
C GLU A 199 21.17 11.43 45.66
N PRO A 200 21.07 12.22 46.73
CA PRO A 200 22.02 12.17 47.82
C PRO A 200 21.91 10.80 48.52
N GLU A 201 22.86 9.96 48.23
CA GLU A 201 23.07 8.69 48.92
C GLU A 201 24.14 8.85 49.98
N ILE A 202 23.80 8.57 51.23
CA ILE A 202 24.73 8.62 52.35
C ILE A 202 25.19 7.23 52.67
N SER A 203 26.47 6.94 52.45
CA SER A 203 27.08 5.65 52.77
C SER A 203 27.91 5.73 54.02
N TYR A 204 27.71 4.79 54.93
CA TYR A 204 28.54 4.63 56.12
C TYR A 204 28.71 3.11 56.46
N GLY A 205 29.95 2.64 56.44
CA GLY A 205 30.23 1.19 56.54
C GLY A 205 29.69 0.41 55.36
N ASN A 206 29.02 -0.69 55.61
CA ASN A 206 28.47 -1.60 54.57
C ASN A 206 27.04 -1.29 54.17
N LEU A 207 26.50 -0.14 54.64
CA LEU A 207 25.11 0.24 54.38
C LEU A 207 25.06 1.63 53.73
N THR A 208 24.08 1.80 52.85
CA THR A 208 23.80 3.06 52.17
C THR A 208 22.35 3.45 52.43
N LEU A 209 22.11 4.71 52.81
CA LEU A 209 20.78 5.30 52.89
C LEU A 209 20.45 6.01 51.62
N SER A 210 19.35 5.64 50.98
CA SER A 210 18.74 6.40 49.91
C SER A 210 17.70 7.32 50.51
N CYS A 211 18.01 8.62 50.55
CA CYS A 211 17.14 9.63 51.17
C CYS A 211 15.81 9.79 50.38
N SER A 212 15.82 9.62 49.06
CA SER A 212 14.63 9.75 48.24
C SER A 212 13.66 8.57 48.33
N LYS A 213 14.21 7.38 48.58
CA LYS A 213 13.42 6.13 48.63
C LYS A 213 13.08 5.69 50.03
N ASN A 214 13.59 6.36 51.05
CA ASN A 214 13.37 6.05 52.44
C ASN A 214 13.69 4.58 52.81
N TYR A 215 14.83 4.06 52.36
CA TYR A 215 15.31 2.74 52.78
C TYR A 215 16.83 2.63 52.78
N PHE A 216 17.31 1.65 53.58
CA PHE A 216 18.69 1.25 53.60
C PHE A 216 18.95 0.00 52.74
N TYR A 217 20.10 -0.05 52.12
CA TYR A 217 20.55 -1.23 51.38
C TYR A 217 22.01 -1.55 51.68
N LYS A 218 22.35 -2.82 51.49
CA LYS A 218 23.71 -3.34 51.63
C LYS A 218 24.50 -3.12 50.34
N GLU A 219 25.83 -3.30 50.39
CA GLU A 219 26.71 -3.25 49.21
C GLU A 219 26.21 -4.06 48.03
N ASN A 220 25.55 -5.21 48.27
CA ASN A 220 24.95 -6.06 47.23
C ASN A 220 23.63 -5.52 46.71
N LYS A 221 23.22 -4.31 47.04
CA LYS A 221 21.93 -3.70 46.69
C LYS A 221 20.69 -4.39 47.28
N ASP A 222 20.85 -5.25 48.24
CA ASP A 222 19.72 -5.88 48.93
C ASP A 222 19.11 -4.92 49.95
N LYS A 223 17.78 -4.73 49.84
CA LYS A 223 17.02 -3.84 50.74
C LYS A 223 17.00 -4.41 52.18
N LEU A 224 17.38 -3.60 53.15
CA LEU A 224 17.29 -3.96 54.53
C LEU A 224 15.86 -3.84 55.06
N LYS A 225 15.31 -4.87 55.64
CA LYS A 225 13.98 -4.84 56.26
C LYS A 225 14.15 -4.36 57.73
N LEU A 226 13.75 -3.12 57.97
CA LEU A 226 13.75 -2.48 59.28
C LEU A 226 12.33 -2.22 59.75
N THR A 227 12.11 -2.24 61.07
CA THR A 227 10.87 -1.73 61.63
C THR A 227 10.88 -0.18 61.54
N PRO A 228 9.71 0.51 61.58
CA PRO A 228 9.66 1.97 61.53
C PRO A 228 10.59 2.63 62.54
N GLN A 229 10.66 2.15 63.77
CA GLN A 229 11.52 2.70 64.80
C GLN A 229 13.01 2.47 64.50
N GLN A 230 13.37 1.27 64.02
CA GLN A 230 14.76 0.99 63.60
C GLN A 230 15.17 1.87 62.43
N TYR A 231 14.23 2.12 61.48
CA TYR A 231 14.48 3.03 60.36
C TYR A 231 14.79 4.44 60.85
N SER A 232 13.91 5.02 61.66
CA SER A 232 14.09 6.37 62.21
C SER A 232 15.41 6.52 62.97
N LEU A 233 15.77 5.55 63.77
CA LEU A 233 17.03 5.56 64.50
C LEU A 233 18.26 5.52 63.57
N MET A 234 18.21 4.65 62.55
CA MET A 234 19.27 4.56 61.56
C MET A 234 19.37 5.82 60.70
N GLU A 235 18.25 6.38 60.33
CA GLU A 235 18.19 7.63 59.56
C GLU A 235 18.83 8.77 60.32
N MET A 236 18.46 8.99 61.57
CA MET A 236 19.09 10.00 62.44
C MET A 236 20.60 9.79 62.56
N PHE A 237 21.06 8.58 62.75
CA PHE A 237 22.49 8.23 62.80
C PHE A 237 23.23 8.61 61.52
N TYR A 238 22.65 8.30 60.36
CA TYR A 238 23.26 8.59 59.06
C TYR A 238 23.21 10.08 58.69
N LEU A 239 22.21 10.81 59.17
CA LEU A 239 22.07 12.26 58.96
C LEU A 239 22.91 13.07 59.93
N SER A 240 23.33 12.49 61.05
CA SER A 240 24.23 13.14 62.00
C SER A 240 25.64 13.30 61.42
N SER A 241 26.17 14.52 61.49
CA SER A 241 27.49 14.85 60.95
C SER A 241 28.65 14.09 61.65
N THR A 242 28.43 13.67 62.87
CA THR A 242 29.43 12.94 63.70
C THR A 242 29.16 11.44 63.76
N HIS A 243 28.02 10.95 63.22
CA HIS A 243 27.54 9.59 63.38
C HIS A 243 27.49 9.12 64.84
N ILE A 244 27.21 10.06 65.75
CA ILE A 244 27.01 9.83 67.18
C ILE A 244 25.69 10.46 67.58
N LEU A 245 24.83 9.71 68.26
CA LEU A 245 23.55 10.19 68.77
C LEU A 245 23.61 10.30 70.31
N ALA A 246 23.14 11.44 70.83
CA ALA A 246 23.02 11.61 72.28
C ALA A 246 21.78 10.81 72.78
N ARG A 247 21.87 10.31 74.01
CA ARG A 247 20.77 9.51 74.63
C ARG A 247 19.44 10.30 74.65
N THR A 248 19.53 11.60 74.87
CA THR A 248 18.37 12.48 74.86
C THR A 248 17.69 12.57 73.51
N GLU A 249 18.44 12.66 72.41
CA GLU A 249 17.93 12.66 71.02
C GLU A 249 17.21 11.37 70.66
N ILE A 250 17.77 10.24 71.13
CA ILE A 250 17.16 8.91 70.91
C ILE A 250 15.82 8.80 71.63
N CYS A 251 15.74 9.33 72.90
CA CYS A 251 14.52 9.23 73.70
C CYS A 251 13.39 10.17 73.26
N GLU A 252 13.71 11.24 72.54
CA GLU A 252 12.70 12.17 72.00
C GLU A 252 12.08 11.70 70.68
N THR A 253 12.75 10.80 69.99
CA THR A 253 12.34 10.38 68.63
C THR A 253 11.70 8.97 68.61
N LEU A 254 11.89 8.15 69.59
CA LEU A 254 11.34 6.79 69.75
C LEU A 254 10.14 6.77 70.70
#